data_b7ea5b815281b3064dbc903ed258bdd5
#
_entry.id   b7ea5b815281b3064dbc903ed258bdd5
#
_cell.length_a   1.000
_cell.length_b   1.000
_cell.length_c   1.000
_cell.angle_alpha   90.00
_cell.angle_beta   90.00
_cell.angle_gamma   90.00
#
_symmetry.space_group_name_H-M   'P 1'
#
loop_
_entity.id
_entity.type
_entity.pdbx_description
1 polymer ?
#
loop_
_entity_poly.entity_id
_entity_poly.type
_entity_poly.pdbx_seq_one_letter_code
_entity_poly.pdbx_strand_id
1 'polypeptide(L)'
;MKEKVIEKTIEWAKVITLAICMGLIVTYFIVPTVVSGESMYPTLNTKDYLIINKLAYKTGNPNRGDIVVFKTDLKSSDGEKKSLVKRIIGLPNDHLVIKSGQVYINDKLIDEPYLEDTYTAGDIDIKIPSDSYFAMGDNRLVSKDSRDSDVGVVNKNEIVGEVSMRLFPFKEVGTIG
;
A
#
# COMPACT_ATOMS: atom_id res chain seq x y z
N MET A 1 -46.27 -15.48 28.62
CA MET A 1 -45.55 -16.13 27.50
C MET A 1 -45.18 -15.14 26.41
N LYS A 2 -46.09 -14.30 25.91
CA LYS A 2 -45.82 -13.29 24.87
C LYS A 2 -44.78 -12.23 25.27
N GLU A 3 -44.81 -11.72 26.49
CA GLU A 3 -43.84 -10.72 26.97
C GLU A 3 -42.40 -11.24 26.97
N LYS A 4 -42.15 -12.44 27.49
CA LYS A 4 -40.80 -13.05 27.43
C LYS A 4 -40.30 -13.30 26.04
N VAL A 5 -41.18 -13.53 25.07
CA VAL A 5 -40.79 -13.67 23.64
C VAL A 5 -40.39 -12.31 23.09
N ILE A 6 -41.15 -11.25 23.40
CA ILE A 6 -40.85 -9.89 22.96
C ILE A 6 -39.51 -9.40 23.54
N GLU A 7 -39.29 -9.60 24.85
CA GLU A 7 -38.00 -9.25 25.47
C GLU A 7 -36.82 -9.93 24.79
N LYS A 8 -36.92 -11.26 24.59
CA LYS A 8 -35.88 -12.01 23.87
C LYS A 8 -35.65 -11.50 22.43
N THR A 9 -36.72 -11.17 21.72
CA THR A 9 -36.61 -10.63 20.35
C THR A 9 -35.87 -9.29 20.35
N ILE A 10 -36.16 -8.41 21.35
CA ILE A 10 -35.47 -7.11 21.47
C ILE A 10 -33.99 -7.32 21.80
N GLU A 11 -33.64 -8.26 22.68
CA GLU A 11 -32.24 -8.58 23.01
C GLU A 11 -31.49 -9.05 21.77
N TRP A 12 -32.03 -9.99 21.00
CA TRP A 12 -31.43 -10.45 19.76
C TRP A 12 -31.29 -9.33 18.71
N ALA A 13 -32.31 -8.48 18.59
CA ALA A 13 -32.25 -7.34 17.69
C ALA A 13 -31.08 -6.39 18.04
N LYS A 14 -30.84 -6.10 19.34
CA LYS A 14 -29.71 -5.30 19.81
C LYS A 14 -28.37 -5.94 19.43
N VAL A 15 -28.22 -7.25 19.67
CA VAL A 15 -26.98 -7.98 19.34
C VAL A 15 -26.70 -7.97 17.84
N ILE A 16 -27.73 -8.24 17.04
CA ILE A 16 -27.59 -8.22 15.57
C ILE A 16 -27.24 -6.81 15.08
N THR A 17 -27.91 -5.78 15.57
CA THR A 17 -27.60 -4.39 15.20
C THR A 17 -26.17 -4.02 15.56
N LEU A 18 -25.71 -4.38 16.75
CA LEU A 18 -24.33 -4.14 17.18
C LEU A 18 -23.33 -4.87 16.28
N ALA A 19 -23.60 -6.14 15.95
CA ALA A 19 -22.73 -6.93 15.07
C ALA A 19 -22.66 -6.33 13.66
N ILE A 20 -23.78 -5.88 13.10
CA ILE A 20 -23.82 -5.19 11.81
C ILE A 20 -23.02 -3.88 11.87
N CYS A 21 -23.22 -3.05 12.89
CA CYS A 21 -22.47 -1.80 13.06
C CYS A 21 -20.96 -2.04 13.15
N MET A 22 -20.54 -3.04 13.94
CA MET A 22 -19.13 -3.41 14.05
C MET A 22 -18.58 -3.92 12.70
N GLY A 23 -19.33 -4.76 11.98
CA GLY A 23 -18.95 -5.24 10.66
C GLY A 23 -18.74 -4.08 9.67
N LEU A 24 -19.67 -3.13 9.63
CA LEU A 24 -19.57 -1.94 8.76
C LEU A 24 -18.36 -1.06 9.14
N ILE A 25 -18.06 -0.90 10.42
CA ILE A 25 -16.90 -0.16 10.89
C ILE A 25 -15.61 -0.85 10.38
N VAL A 26 -15.50 -2.15 10.59
CA VAL A 26 -14.31 -2.92 10.15
C VAL A 26 -14.13 -2.82 8.64
N THR A 27 -15.17 -3.05 7.84
CA THR A 27 -15.09 -2.99 6.37
C THR A 27 -14.81 -1.58 5.83
N TYR A 28 -15.14 -0.53 6.57
CA TYR A 28 -14.80 0.84 6.19
C TYR A 28 -13.29 1.11 6.28
N PHE A 29 -12.60 0.48 7.22
CA PHE A 29 -11.17 0.72 7.46
C PHE A 29 -10.24 -0.33 6.83
N ILE A 30 -10.76 -1.51 6.54
CA ILE A 30 -10.03 -2.65 6.02
C ILE A 30 -10.54 -2.98 4.62
N VAL A 31 -9.64 -2.92 3.63
CA VAL A 31 -9.99 -3.25 2.23
C VAL A 31 -9.20 -4.47 1.78
N PRO A 32 -9.88 -5.60 1.50
CA PRO A 32 -9.23 -6.71 0.83
C PRO A 32 -8.91 -6.33 -0.61
N THR A 33 -7.72 -6.67 -1.06
CA THR A 33 -7.24 -6.36 -2.41
C THR A 33 -6.46 -7.55 -2.94
N VAL A 34 -6.53 -7.76 -4.26
CA VAL A 34 -5.77 -8.80 -4.95
C VAL A 34 -4.66 -8.16 -5.75
N VAL A 35 -3.44 -8.69 -5.59
CA VAL A 35 -2.27 -8.22 -6.36
C VAL A 35 -2.43 -8.59 -7.83
N SER A 36 -2.22 -7.63 -8.71
CA SER A 36 -2.19 -7.82 -10.16
C SER A 36 -0.87 -7.30 -10.72
N GLY A 37 -0.07 -8.17 -11.30
CA GLY A 37 1.24 -7.86 -11.85
C GLY A 37 2.39 -8.24 -10.91
N GLU A 38 3.61 -8.08 -11.40
CA GLU A 38 4.86 -8.60 -10.79
C GLU A 38 5.76 -7.48 -10.27
N SER A 39 5.27 -6.25 -10.20
CA SER A 39 6.09 -5.08 -9.85
C SER A 39 6.62 -5.08 -8.42
N MET A 40 6.04 -5.90 -7.54
CA MET A 40 6.45 -6.04 -6.14
C MET A 40 7.09 -7.41 -5.84
N TYR A 41 7.38 -8.21 -6.86
CA TYR A 41 8.14 -9.45 -6.70
C TYR A 41 9.56 -9.14 -6.20
N PRO A 42 10.15 -9.92 -5.29
CA PRO A 42 9.63 -11.17 -4.70
C PRO A 42 8.71 -10.95 -3.48
N THR A 43 8.57 -9.73 -2.99
CA THR A 43 7.81 -9.46 -1.76
C THR A 43 6.32 -9.79 -1.90
N LEU A 44 5.72 -9.45 -3.05
CA LEU A 44 4.33 -9.76 -3.38
C LEU A 44 4.23 -10.45 -4.73
N ASN A 45 3.41 -11.49 -4.78
CA ASN A 45 3.14 -12.25 -5.99
C ASN A 45 1.75 -11.91 -6.57
N THR A 46 1.62 -12.06 -7.89
CA THR A 46 0.31 -11.98 -8.55
C THR A 46 -0.66 -12.97 -7.91
N LYS A 47 -1.90 -12.51 -7.62
CA LYS A 47 -2.97 -13.24 -6.91
C LYS A 47 -2.78 -13.34 -5.40
N ASP A 48 -1.82 -12.67 -4.79
CA ASP A 48 -1.81 -12.49 -3.34
C ASP A 48 -3.05 -11.71 -2.89
N TYR A 49 -3.70 -12.18 -1.82
CA TYR A 49 -4.80 -11.45 -1.18
C TYR A 49 -4.23 -10.66 0.00
N LEU A 50 -4.40 -9.37 -0.07
CA LEU A 50 -3.83 -8.42 0.88
C LEU A 50 -4.92 -7.71 1.68
N ILE A 51 -4.58 -7.32 2.88
CA ILE A 51 -5.34 -6.39 3.70
C ILE A 51 -4.68 -5.02 3.65
N ILE A 52 -5.47 -4.02 3.27
CA ILE A 52 -5.06 -2.61 3.27
C ILE A 52 -5.67 -1.92 4.49
N ASN A 53 -4.81 -1.35 5.33
CA ASN A 53 -5.18 -0.52 6.46
C ASN A 53 -5.29 0.95 6.03
N LYS A 54 -6.51 1.45 5.90
CA LYS A 54 -6.78 2.87 5.56
C LYS A 54 -6.57 3.84 6.71
N LEU A 55 -6.49 3.34 7.95
CA LEU A 55 -6.30 4.19 9.12
C LEU A 55 -4.83 4.58 9.33
N ALA A 56 -3.88 3.77 8.84
CA ALA A 56 -2.45 3.94 9.10
C ALA A 56 -1.99 5.39 8.89
N TYR A 57 -2.45 6.03 7.82
CA TYR A 57 -2.00 7.37 7.45
C TYR A 57 -3.04 8.48 7.63
N LYS A 58 -4.17 8.19 8.29
CA LYS A 58 -5.13 9.24 8.71
C LYS A 58 -4.58 10.09 9.86
N THR A 59 -3.83 9.47 10.76
CA THR A 59 -3.23 10.11 11.93
C THR A 59 -1.72 10.10 11.93
N GLY A 60 -1.10 9.30 11.05
CA GLY A 60 0.35 9.15 10.88
C GLY A 60 0.84 9.58 9.51
N ASN A 61 2.10 9.27 9.27
CA ASN A 61 2.76 9.44 7.97
C ASN A 61 3.35 8.11 7.54
N PRO A 62 3.42 7.84 6.22
CA PRO A 62 4.22 6.73 5.71
C PRO A 62 5.68 6.81 6.14
N ASN A 63 6.25 5.67 6.49
CA ASN A 63 7.66 5.51 6.77
C ASN A 63 8.38 4.94 5.55
N ARG A 64 9.71 5.07 5.53
CA ARG A 64 10.52 4.38 4.54
C ARG A 64 10.44 2.87 4.75
N GLY A 65 10.20 2.14 3.67
CA GLY A 65 9.99 0.70 3.70
C GLY A 65 8.52 0.27 3.69
N ASP A 66 7.58 1.14 4.11
CA ASP A 66 6.16 0.82 4.07
C ASP A 66 5.70 0.48 2.65
N ILE A 67 4.90 -0.58 2.52
CA ILE A 67 4.24 -0.91 1.24
C ILE A 67 2.86 -0.26 1.24
N VAL A 68 2.64 0.60 0.28
CA VAL A 68 1.43 1.43 0.20
C VAL A 68 0.65 1.17 -1.09
N VAL A 69 -0.66 1.36 -0.99
CA VAL A 69 -1.54 1.49 -2.15
C VAL A 69 -1.84 2.96 -2.37
N PHE A 70 -1.65 3.45 -3.58
CA PHE A 70 -1.98 4.83 -3.94
C PHE A 70 -2.65 4.92 -5.32
N LYS A 71 -3.44 5.97 -5.50
CA LYS A 71 -4.13 6.27 -6.76
C LYS A 71 -3.19 6.98 -7.72
N THR A 72 -3.34 6.70 -9.01
CA THR A 72 -2.59 7.37 -10.07
C THR A 72 -3.54 7.92 -11.12
N ASP A 73 -3.02 8.77 -12.02
CA ASP A 73 -3.76 9.21 -13.20
C ASP A 73 -3.67 8.22 -14.38
N LEU A 74 -2.90 7.15 -14.20
CA LEU A 74 -2.87 6.04 -15.16
C LEU A 74 -4.26 5.42 -15.26
N LYS A 75 -4.67 5.08 -16.47
CA LYS A 75 -5.95 4.42 -16.72
C LYS A 75 -5.76 2.91 -16.89
N SER A 76 -6.68 2.16 -16.33
CA SER A 76 -6.85 0.74 -16.60
C SER A 76 -7.53 0.54 -17.96
N SER A 77 -7.62 -0.69 -18.44
CA SER A 77 -8.26 -1.03 -19.72
C SER A 77 -9.75 -0.67 -19.80
N ASP A 78 -10.41 -0.54 -18.65
CA ASP A 78 -11.81 -0.11 -18.50
C ASP A 78 -11.99 1.41 -18.38
N GLY A 79 -10.87 2.19 -18.42
CA GLY A 79 -10.87 3.65 -18.31
C GLY A 79 -10.83 4.21 -16.88
N GLU A 80 -10.93 3.35 -15.87
CA GLU A 80 -10.86 3.75 -14.47
C GLU A 80 -9.41 4.11 -14.05
N LYS A 81 -9.28 5.00 -13.07
CA LYS A 81 -7.96 5.35 -12.50
C LYS A 81 -7.34 4.13 -11.82
N LYS A 82 -6.10 3.83 -12.19
CA LYS A 82 -5.36 2.70 -11.67
C LYS A 82 -4.76 3.00 -10.30
N SER A 83 -4.92 2.09 -9.36
CA SER A 83 -4.16 2.10 -8.12
C SER A 83 -2.92 1.23 -8.27
N LEU A 84 -1.80 1.69 -7.71
CA LEU A 84 -0.54 0.95 -7.68
C LEU A 84 -0.20 0.54 -6.25
N VAL A 85 0.50 -0.58 -6.13
CA VAL A 85 1.11 -1.05 -4.88
C VAL A 85 2.62 -0.89 -5.04
N LYS A 86 3.27 -0.11 -4.16
CA LYS A 86 4.71 0.16 -4.19
C LYS A 86 5.27 0.34 -2.78
N ARG A 87 6.59 0.25 -2.67
CA ARG A 87 7.32 0.52 -1.43
C ARG A 87 7.76 1.98 -1.39
N ILE A 88 7.58 2.62 -0.24
CA ILE A 88 8.10 3.97 0.02
C ILE A 88 9.62 3.92 0.16
N ILE A 89 10.31 4.60 -0.74
CA ILE A 89 11.78 4.69 -0.76
C ILE A 89 12.25 6.05 -0.30
N GLY A 90 11.61 7.12 -0.74
CA GLY A 90 11.94 8.49 -0.34
C GLY A 90 10.81 9.14 0.44
N LEU A 91 11.18 9.85 1.48
CA LEU A 91 10.29 10.59 2.38
C LEU A 91 10.24 12.08 1.99
N PRO A 92 9.25 12.85 2.48
CA PRO A 92 9.20 14.29 2.31
C PRO A 92 10.53 14.97 2.69
N ASN A 93 10.99 15.88 1.82
CA ASN A 93 12.24 16.64 1.94
C ASN A 93 13.54 15.84 1.77
N ASP A 94 13.50 14.54 1.53
CA ASP A 94 14.69 13.78 1.18
C ASP A 94 15.28 14.26 -0.17
N HIS A 95 16.59 14.19 -0.27
CA HIS A 95 17.32 14.25 -1.52
C HIS A 95 17.54 12.81 -2.00
N LEU A 96 16.87 12.40 -3.05
CA LEU A 96 16.96 11.06 -3.62
C LEU A 96 17.77 11.11 -4.91
N VAL A 97 18.78 10.25 -4.99
CA VAL A 97 19.62 10.09 -6.18
C VAL A 97 19.65 8.62 -6.58
N ILE A 98 19.36 8.34 -7.85
CA ILE A 98 19.58 7.03 -8.46
C ILE A 98 20.71 7.23 -9.47
N LYS A 99 21.82 6.53 -9.28
CA LYS A 99 22.97 6.55 -10.18
C LYS A 99 23.71 5.23 -10.17
N SER A 100 24.25 4.82 -11.30
CA SER A 100 25.03 3.58 -11.44
C SER A 100 24.32 2.33 -10.88
N GLY A 101 23.00 2.29 -10.98
CA GLY A 101 22.19 1.16 -10.51
C GLY A 101 21.91 1.16 -8.99
N GLN A 102 22.32 2.19 -8.26
CA GLN A 102 22.20 2.29 -6.80
C GLN A 102 21.32 3.48 -6.39
N VAL A 103 20.67 3.36 -5.24
CA VAL A 103 19.79 4.38 -4.67
C VAL A 103 20.44 5.03 -3.45
N TYR A 104 20.52 6.35 -3.46
CA TYR A 104 21.05 7.15 -2.37
C TYR A 104 19.96 8.05 -1.81
N ILE A 105 19.93 8.18 -0.48
CA ILE A 105 19.08 9.13 0.23
C ILE A 105 19.94 10.01 1.11
N ASN A 106 19.85 11.33 0.89
CA ASN A 106 20.64 12.32 1.62
C ASN A 106 22.14 11.94 1.62
N ASP A 107 22.66 11.64 0.41
CA ASP A 107 24.04 11.23 0.11
C ASP A 107 24.48 9.88 0.69
N LYS A 108 23.56 9.10 1.26
CA LYS A 108 23.87 7.77 1.81
C LYS A 108 23.27 6.69 0.94
N LEU A 109 24.07 5.70 0.56
CA LEU A 109 23.58 4.47 -0.08
C LEU A 109 22.59 3.78 0.87
N ILE A 110 21.42 3.43 0.38
CA ILE A 110 20.44 2.68 1.18
C ILE A 110 20.63 1.18 0.99
N ASP A 111 20.37 0.44 2.06
CA ASP A 111 20.32 -1.02 2.04
C ASP A 111 18.89 -1.46 1.70
N GLU A 112 18.77 -2.34 0.69
CA GLU A 112 17.49 -2.79 0.16
C GLU A 112 17.43 -4.33 0.09
N PRO A 113 17.42 -5.01 1.26
CA PRO A 113 17.52 -6.47 1.34
C PRO A 113 16.31 -7.22 0.78
N TYR A 114 15.22 -6.53 0.47
CA TYR A 114 14.00 -7.06 -0.14
C TYR A 114 14.11 -7.23 -1.66
N LEU A 115 15.17 -6.74 -2.28
CA LEU A 115 15.40 -6.86 -3.71
C LEU A 115 16.05 -8.20 -4.03
N GLU A 116 15.56 -8.85 -5.09
CA GLU A 116 16.24 -10.01 -5.70
C GLU A 116 17.39 -9.54 -6.62
N ASP A 117 17.11 -8.50 -7.43
CA ASP A 117 18.11 -7.81 -8.23
C ASP A 117 18.34 -6.40 -7.66
N THR A 118 19.57 -6.14 -7.22
CA THR A 118 19.94 -4.87 -6.59
C THR A 118 20.12 -3.71 -7.58
N TYR A 119 20.07 -3.98 -8.89
CA TYR A 119 20.21 -2.95 -9.90
C TYR A 119 18.93 -2.15 -10.07
N THR A 120 18.99 -0.85 -9.79
CA THR A 120 17.89 0.08 -10.02
C THR A 120 18.18 0.95 -11.24
N ALA A 121 17.49 0.67 -12.35
CA ALA A 121 17.63 1.46 -13.58
C ALA A 121 17.08 2.88 -13.38
N GLY A 122 17.72 3.84 -14.07
CA GLY A 122 17.39 5.26 -14.08
C GLY A 122 18.57 6.12 -13.64
N ASP A 123 18.48 7.39 -13.99
CA ASP A 123 19.41 8.44 -13.58
C ASP A 123 18.53 9.59 -13.05
N ILE A 124 18.38 9.67 -11.74
CA ILE A 124 17.43 10.54 -11.06
C ILE A 124 18.17 11.31 -9.98
N ASP A 125 17.93 12.60 -9.93
CA ASP A 125 18.38 13.48 -8.87
C ASP A 125 17.22 14.43 -8.52
N ILE A 126 16.59 14.19 -7.38
CA ILE A 126 15.38 14.90 -7.00
C ILE A 126 15.34 15.21 -5.51
N LYS A 127 14.94 16.44 -5.18
CA LYS A 127 14.50 16.77 -3.84
C LYS A 127 12.99 16.54 -3.76
N ILE A 128 12.57 15.60 -2.91
CA ILE A 128 11.17 15.21 -2.74
C ILE A 128 10.40 16.37 -2.07
N PRO A 129 9.26 16.81 -2.63
CA PRO A 129 8.42 17.83 -2.01
C PRO A 129 7.93 17.46 -0.61
N SER A 130 7.58 18.48 0.20
CA SER A 130 7.21 18.30 1.63
C SER A 130 5.98 17.42 1.88
N ASP A 131 5.10 17.27 0.90
CA ASP A 131 3.86 16.49 1.01
C ASP A 131 3.86 15.25 0.13
N SER A 132 5.03 14.85 -0.37
CA SER A 132 5.16 13.79 -1.36
C SER A 132 6.16 12.73 -0.95
N TYR A 133 6.01 11.56 -1.55
CA TYR A 133 6.83 10.37 -1.35
C TYR A 133 7.36 9.88 -2.68
N PHE A 134 8.49 9.21 -2.66
CA PHE A 134 9.02 8.50 -3.82
C PHE A 134 8.83 7.01 -3.59
N ALA A 135 8.02 6.37 -4.41
CA ALA A 135 7.62 4.98 -4.25
C ALA A 135 8.10 4.15 -5.43
N MET A 136 8.76 3.01 -5.15
CA MET A 136 9.25 2.09 -6.19
C MET A 136 8.72 0.67 -5.96
N GLY A 137 8.64 -0.09 -7.05
CA GLY A 137 8.40 -1.53 -6.96
C GLY A 137 9.66 -2.28 -6.54
N ASP A 138 9.49 -3.39 -5.85
CA ASP A 138 10.61 -4.26 -5.48
C ASP A 138 11.19 -4.97 -6.70
N ASN A 139 10.39 -5.25 -7.73
CA ASN A 139 10.89 -5.68 -9.04
C ASN A 139 11.30 -4.46 -9.88
N ARG A 140 12.50 -3.97 -9.67
CA ARG A 140 13.05 -2.75 -10.28
C ARG A 140 13.03 -2.74 -11.79
N LEU A 141 13.13 -3.92 -12.43
CA LEU A 141 13.26 -4.05 -13.88
C LEU A 141 11.94 -3.87 -14.63
N VAL A 142 10.81 -4.25 -13.99
CA VAL A 142 9.49 -4.24 -14.66
C VAL A 142 8.50 -3.27 -14.01
N SER A 143 8.88 -2.65 -12.90
CA SER A 143 7.98 -1.77 -12.16
C SER A 143 7.78 -0.43 -12.86
N LYS A 144 6.53 -0.08 -13.12
CA LYS A 144 6.10 1.29 -13.40
C LYS A 144 5.83 1.99 -12.08
N ASP A 145 6.63 3.01 -11.74
CA ASP A 145 6.62 3.64 -10.42
C ASP A 145 7.12 5.10 -10.48
N SER A 146 7.53 5.69 -9.36
CA SER A 146 7.94 7.10 -9.28
C SER A 146 9.12 7.48 -10.19
N ARG A 147 9.83 6.51 -10.75
CA ARG A 147 10.88 6.75 -11.76
C ARG A 147 10.30 7.14 -13.12
N ASP A 148 9.05 6.75 -13.38
CA ASP A 148 8.33 7.10 -14.60
C ASP A 148 7.66 8.46 -14.45
N SER A 149 7.80 9.33 -15.45
CA SER A 149 7.17 10.66 -15.47
C SER A 149 5.63 10.62 -15.38
N ASP A 150 5.01 9.53 -15.84
CA ASP A 150 3.55 9.34 -15.79
C ASP A 150 3.04 9.03 -14.38
N VAL A 151 3.92 8.61 -13.47
CA VAL A 151 3.61 8.34 -12.05
C VAL A 151 4.17 9.47 -11.19
N GLY A 152 5.49 9.74 -11.29
CA GLY A 152 6.16 10.77 -10.51
C GLY A 152 6.11 10.54 -9.00
N VAL A 153 6.33 11.61 -8.24
CA VAL A 153 6.20 11.57 -6.77
C VAL A 153 4.74 11.42 -6.37
N VAL A 154 4.49 10.65 -5.32
CA VAL A 154 3.16 10.33 -4.82
C VAL A 154 2.78 11.32 -3.73
N ASN A 155 1.73 12.11 -3.92
CA ASN A 155 1.24 12.99 -2.88
C ASN A 155 0.59 12.19 -1.75
N LYS A 156 0.74 12.65 -0.50
CA LYS A 156 0.13 11.98 0.67
C LYS A 156 -1.37 11.71 0.50
N ASN A 157 -2.10 12.62 -0.13
CA ASN A 157 -3.55 12.51 -0.33
C ASN A 157 -3.94 11.42 -1.35
N GLU A 158 -3.02 10.94 -2.17
CA GLU A 158 -3.23 9.86 -3.12
C GLU A 158 -3.07 8.49 -2.47
N ILE A 159 -2.43 8.43 -1.29
CA ILE A 159 -2.20 7.18 -0.57
C ILE A 159 -3.52 6.70 0.04
N VAL A 160 -3.95 5.52 -0.37
CA VAL A 160 -5.18 4.87 0.09
C VAL A 160 -4.98 4.23 1.46
N GLY A 161 -3.83 3.61 1.69
CA GLY A 161 -3.47 2.95 2.93
C GLY A 161 -2.22 2.09 2.82
N GLU A 162 -1.87 1.48 3.93
CA GLU A 162 -0.74 0.57 4.09
C GLU A 162 -1.15 -0.88 3.82
N VAL A 163 -0.30 -1.64 3.15
CA VAL A 163 -0.45 -3.09 3.04
C VAL A 163 0.02 -3.71 4.36
N SER A 164 -0.91 -4.15 5.19
CA SER A 164 -0.60 -4.62 6.56
C SER A 164 -0.38 -6.11 6.64
N MET A 165 -1.09 -6.89 5.82
CA MET A 165 -1.08 -8.35 5.93
C MET A 165 -1.39 -9.02 4.60
N ARG A 166 -0.78 -10.19 4.37
CA ARG A 166 -1.17 -11.16 3.35
C ARG A 166 -2.07 -12.23 3.97
N LEU A 167 -3.22 -12.49 3.35
CA LEU A 167 -4.18 -13.52 3.77
C LEU A 167 -4.05 -14.81 2.95
N PHE A 168 -3.58 -14.70 1.72
CA PHE A 168 -3.42 -15.82 0.81
C PHE A 168 -2.21 -15.56 -0.11
N PRO A 169 -1.42 -16.61 -0.45
CA PRO A 169 -1.59 -18.04 -0.13
C PRO A 169 -1.43 -18.35 1.35
N PHE A 170 -2.16 -19.35 1.87
CA PHE A 170 -2.19 -19.69 3.30
C PHE A 170 -0.82 -20.06 3.89
N LYS A 171 0.12 -20.49 3.05
CA LYS A 171 1.49 -20.80 3.48
C LYS A 171 2.33 -19.55 3.80
N GLU A 172 1.88 -18.40 3.33
CA GLU A 172 2.59 -17.11 3.43
C GLU A 172 1.75 -16.04 4.16
N VAL A 173 0.74 -16.49 4.94
CA VAL A 173 -0.06 -15.59 5.77
C VAL A 173 0.81 -14.93 6.81
N GLY A 174 0.74 -13.60 6.88
CA GLY A 174 1.53 -12.82 7.84
C GLY A 174 1.54 -11.33 7.52
N THR A 175 2.20 -10.59 8.40
CA THR A 175 2.48 -9.17 8.17
C THR A 175 3.50 -9.01 7.05
N ILE A 176 3.36 -7.92 6.30
CA ILE A 176 4.26 -7.54 5.21
C ILE A 176 4.87 -6.21 5.58
N GLY A 177 6.20 -6.18 5.70
CA GLY A 177 6.95 -4.97 6.05
C GLY A 177 8.43 -5.26 6.06
#